data_b77ac44fef31d10d72d5a2d42165282c
#
_entry.id   b77ac44fef31d10d72d5a2d42165282c
#
_cell.length_a   1.000
_cell.length_b   1.000
_cell.length_c   1.000
_cell.angle_alpha   90.00
_cell.angle_beta   90.00
_cell.angle_gamma   90.00
#
_symmetry.space_group_name_H-M   'P 1'
#
loop_
_entity.id
_entity.type
_entity.pdbx_description
1 polymer ?
#
loop_
_entity_poly.entity_id
_entity_poly.type
_entity_poly.pdbx_seq_one_letter_code
_entity_poly.pdbx_strand_id
1 'polypeptide(L)'
;MKLFLASVLLTAALPTFAGDANWPRFRGPGGSGVADSEKPPVEFGPGKNVLWKLAVPPGSSSPCVWGARIFLTAFETGKLWTLCIDRATGKELWRRDAGAEMIEAFMAGQGSPAASTPTTDGERVVVYFGSCGLIAYDFSGKELWRHALPVAETNNDFGSGTSPILADGRVILVRDLKADSAVLALDAVTGRQLWKIARPTMATGYSTPIVWEHDGVKELIAPGGLAMKAYDLSDGAERWIVRDLPAVNCASPVAGNGMLYFAGWSPAGADAPMPTFDDLLKADANGDGKISKAESENTMLKGFFEPNDTNKDGFITRDEWDALIGYLKSGKNRLVAVKAGGSGDVTETHVAWEKKKGLPYVPSTLLYRGNIFMVKDGGLASCFDAATGETKYEQQRLGLEGSVYASPVAANGYIYLVNLSGKAATIVAGDKADVIWRADFGERIAATPAIVDDTLYVRTETKLFAFKQAK
;
A
#
# COMPACT_ATOMS: atom_id res chain seq x y z
N MET A 1 -61.94 -42.78 14.24
CA MET A 1 -60.79 -43.09 13.39
C MET A 1 -60.14 -41.77 12.98
N LYS A 2 -59.13 -41.29 13.76
CA LYS A 2 -58.45 -40.00 13.51
C LYS A 2 -57.12 -40.33 12.78
N LEU A 3 -57.03 -39.83 11.53
CA LEU A 3 -55.76 -39.86 10.76
C LEU A 3 -54.82 -38.75 11.30
N PHE A 4 -53.65 -39.16 11.77
CA PHE A 4 -52.50 -38.24 11.99
C PHE A 4 -51.71 -38.14 10.71
N LEU A 5 -51.69 -36.97 10.08
CA LEU A 5 -50.70 -36.61 9.04
C LEU A 5 -49.40 -36.17 9.74
N ALA A 6 -48.38 -36.95 9.58
CA ALA A 6 -47.02 -36.56 9.96
C ALA A 6 -46.40 -35.77 8.83
N SER A 7 -46.22 -34.46 9.02
CA SER A 7 -45.44 -33.61 8.10
C SER A 7 -43.95 -33.85 8.33
N VAL A 8 -43.27 -34.46 7.38
CA VAL A 8 -41.82 -34.59 7.34
C VAL A 8 -41.27 -33.26 6.79
N LEU A 9 -40.69 -32.42 7.64
CA LEU A 9 -39.88 -31.26 7.24
C LEU A 9 -38.53 -31.78 6.70
N LEU A 10 -38.40 -31.77 5.39
CA LEU A 10 -37.11 -31.95 4.72
C LEU A 10 -36.33 -30.64 4.90
N THR A 11 -35.40 -30.59 5.84
CA THR A 11 -34.39 -29.55 5.92
C THR A 11 -33.37 -29.79 4.79
N ALA A 12 -33.52 -29.10 3.68
CA ALA A 12 -32.48 -29.01 2.67
C ALA A 12 -31.28 -28.27 3.28
N ALA A 13 -30.24 -28.98 3.60
CA ALA A 13 -28.94 -28.41 3.90
C ALA A 13 -28.45 -27.72 2.63
N LEU A 14 -28.48 -26.38 2.62
CA LEU A 14 -27.78 -25.60 1.60
C LEU A 14 -26.31 -25.97 1.65
N PRO A 15 -25.66 -26.32 0.53
CA PRO A 15 -24.22 -26.49 0.52
C PRO A 15 -23.59 -25.16 0.94
N THR A 16 -22.92 -25.13 2.07
CA THR A 16 -21.95 -24.09 2.37
C THR A 16 -20.83 -24.25 1.37
N PHE A 17 -20.85 -23.48 0.30
CA PHE A 17 -19.66 -23.26 -0.47
C PHE A 17 -18.67 -22.61 0.49
N ALA A 18 -17.64 -23.37 0.90
CA ALA A 18 -16.42 -22.77 1.39
C ALA A 18 -15.96 -21.84 0.27
N GLY A 19 -16.18 -20.53 0.44
CA GLY A 19 -15.82 -19.56 -0.56
C GLY A 19 -14.33 -19.70 -0.81
N ASP A 20 -13.92 -19.86 -2.07
CA ASP A 20 -12.52 -19.88 -2.44
C ASP A 20 -11.84 -18.68 -1.78
N ALA A 21 -10.78 -18.93 -1.02
CA ALA A 21 -10.01 -17.85 -0.43
C ALA A 21 -9.46 -16.97 -1.56
N ASN A 22 -9.63 -15.66 -1.47
CA ASN A 22 -9.20 -14.69 -2.46
C ASN A 22 -8.33 -13.59 -1.85
N TRP A 23 -7.52 -12.95 -2.66
CA TRP A 23 -6.70 -11.80 -2.31
C TRP A 23 -7.00 -10.66 -3.29
N PRO A 24 -8.17 -10.00 -3.16
CA PRO A 24 -8.82 -9.26 -4.23
C PRO A 24 -8.23 -7.87 -4.50
N ARG A 25 -7.24 -7.43 -3.73
CA ARG A 25 -6.65 -6.09 -3.80
C ARG A 25 -5.32 -6.03 -3.04
N PHE A 26 -4.70 -4.84 -3.01
CA PHE A 26 -3.54 -4.58 -2.17
C PHE A 26 -3.81 -4.99 -0.71
N ARG A 27 -2.96 -5.88 -0.17
CA ARG A 27 -3.07 -6.46 1.17
C ARG A 27 -4.33 -7.30 1.40
N GLY A 28 -4.93 -7.86 0.34
CA GLY A 28 -5.99 -8.85 0.43
C GLY A 28 -7.33 -8.36 1.00
N PRO A 29 -8.10 -9.24 1.64
CA PRO A 29 -9.41 -8.91 2.17
C PRO A 29 -9.37 -7.72 3.13
N GLY A 30 -10.21 -6.70 2.87
CA GLY A 30 -10.25 -5.47 3.67
C GLY A 30 -8.95 -4.65 3.70
N GLY A 31 -7.90 -5.05 2.99
CA GLY A 31 -6.57 -4.44 3.10
C GLY A 31 -5.83 -4.84 4.38
N SER A 32 -6.24 -5.91 5.04
CA SER A 32 -5.75 -6.33 6.36
C SER A 32 -4.32 -6.90 6.34
N GLY A 33 -3.89 -7.50 5.23
CA GLY A 33 -2.64 -8.27 5.16
C GLY A 33 -2.74 -9.66 5.80
N VAL A 34 -3.92 -10.11 6.17
CA VAL A 34 -4.15 -11.40 6.85
C VAL A 34 -4.89 -12.36 5.94
N ALA A 35 -4.40 -13.57 5.82
CA ALA A 35 -5.05 -14.67 5.12
C ALA A 35 -5.63 -15.70 6.09
N ASP A 36 -6.77 -16.25 5.71
CA ASP A 36 -7.32 -17.46 6.28
C ASP A 36 -6.71 -18.67 5.55
N SER A 37 -5.58 -19.18 6.06
CA SER A 37 -4.80 -20.26 5.47
C SER A 37 -4.31 -21.15 6.60
N GLU A 38 -4.58 -22.45 6.50
CA GLU A 38 -4.26 -23.41 7.55
C GLU A 38 -2.80 -23.86 7.53
N LYS A 39 -2.21 -23.99 6.34
CA LYS A 39 -0.88 -24.56 6.12
C LYS A 39 -0.03 -23.72 5.16
N PRO A 40 0.14 -22.41 5.41
CA PRO A 40 0.99 -21.58 4.58
C PRO A 40 2.44 -22.08 4.67
N PRO A 41 3.26 -21.99 3.60
CA PRO A 41 4.64 -22.44 3.64
C PRO A 41 5.45 -21.58 4.60
N VAL A 42 6.00 -22.18 5.65
CA VAL A 42 6.89 -21.48 6.60
C VAL A 42 8.24 -21.19 5.97
N GLU A 43 8.77 -22.18 5.24
CA GLU A 43 10.02 -22.10 4.51
C GLU A 43 9.76 -21.84 3.03
N PHE A 44 10.30 -20.77 2.49
CA PHE A 44 10.14 -20.41 1.08
C PHE A 44 11.36 -19.66 0.55
N GLY A 45 11.56 -19.70 -0.76
CA GLY A 45 12.68 -19.04 -1.44
C GLY A 45 12.98 -19.71 -2.78
N PRO A 46 13.94 -19.19 -3.59
CA PRO A 46 14.19 -19.68 -4.95
C PRO A 46 14.51 -21.16 -5.07
N GLY A 47 15.01 -21.79 -3.99
CA GLY A 47 15.33 -23.21 -3.91
C GLY A 47 14.46 -24.00 -2.93
N LYS A 48 13.39 -23.42 -2.37
CA LYS A 48 12.61 -24.07 -1.32
C LYS A 48 11.11 -23.90 -1.53
N ASN A 49 10.39 -25.01 -1.56
CA ASN A 49 8.91 -25.07 -1.66
C ASN A 49 8.32 -24.33 -2.88
N VAL A 50 9.08 -24.19 -3.97
CA VAL A 50 8.64 -23.56 -5.21
C VAL A 50 7.63 -24.48 -5.90
N LEU A 51 6.37 -24.04 -6.01
CA LEU A 51 5.34 -24.70 -6.82
C LEU A 51 5.57 -24.38 -8.30
N TRP A 52 5.75 -23.11 -8.63
CA TRP A 52 6.13 -22.61 -9.94
C TRP A 52 6.76 -21.21 -9.85
N LYS A 53 7.47 -20.82 -10.91
CA LYS A 53 7.99 -19.45 -11.11
C LYS A 53 7.74 -19.00 -12.54
N LEU A 54 7.43 -17.73 -12.73
CA LEU A 54 7.19 -17.09 -14.02
C LEU A 54 8.05 -15.84 -14.14
N ALA A 55 8.72 -15.65 -15.28
CA ALA A 55 9.29 -14.37 -15.63
C ALA A 55 8.17 -13.38 -16.00
N VAL A 56 8.19 -12.18 -15.42
CA VAL A 56 7.22 -11.12 -15.69
C VAL A 56 7.97 -9.81 -15.98
N PRO A 57 7.39 -8.89 -16.76
CA PRO A 57 7.98 -7.57 -16.92
C PRO A 57 8.12 -6.83 -15.58
N PRO A 58 9.09 -5.92 -15.44
CA PRO A 58 9.32 -5.17 -14.21
C PRO A 58 8.09 -4.45 -13.70
N GLY A 59 7.99 -4.30 -12.37
CA GLY A 59 6.91 -3.58 -11.71
C GLY A 59 6.84 -3.90 -10.22
N SER A 60 6.15 -3.06 -9.47
CA SER A 60 6.06 -3.16 -8.00
C SER A 60 4.67 -3.49 -7.48
N SER A 61 3.67 -3.72 -8.36
CA SER A 61 2.33 -4.10 -7.90
C SER A 61 2.34 -5.45 -7.17
N SER A 62 1.57 -5.55 -6.11
CA SER A 62 1.36 -6.81 -5.39
C SER A 62 0.49 -7.77 -6.19
N PRO A 63 0.57 -9.09 -5.97
CA PRO A 63 -0.35 -10.04 -6.59
C PRO A 63 -1.78 -9.80 -6.10
N CYS A 64 -2.72 -9.65 -7.07
CA CYS A 64 -4.15 -9.64 -6.84
C CYS A 64 -4.70 -10.99 -7.32
N VAL A 65 -5.33 -11.76 -6.43
CA VAL A 65 -5.70 -13.16 -6.70
C VAL A 65 -7.19 -13.36 -6.52
N TRP A 66 -7.83 -13.95 -7.54
CA TRP A 66 -9.24 -14.35 -7.47
C TRP A 66 -9.48 -15.66 -8.22
N GLY A 67 -10.00 -16.66 -7.51
CA GLY A 67 -10.22 -18.00 -8.06
C GLY A 67 -8.95 -18.56 -8.72
N ALA A 68 -9.04 -18.86 -10.02
CA ALA A 68 -7.92 -19.40 -10.80
C ALA A 68 -7.01 -18.33 -11.45
N ARG A 69 -7.13 -17.05 -11.09
CA ARG A 69 -6.42 -15.94 -11.75
C ARG A 69 -5.55 -15.14 -10.79
N ILE A 70 -4.42 -14.66 -11.30
CA ILE A 70 -3.56 -13.67 -10.65
C ILE A 70 -3.42 -12.49 -11.61
N PHE A 71 -3.60 -11.27 -11.11
CA PHE A 71 -3.46 -10.04 -11.87
C PHE A 71 -2.29 -9.21 -11.36
N LEU A 72 -1.53 -8.61 -12.28
CA LEU A 72 -0.41 -7.71 -11.99
C LEU A 72 -0.44 -6.51 -12.96
N THR A 73 0.18 -5.41 -12.55
CA THR A 73 0.60 -4.34 -13.47
C THR A 73 2.11 -4.41 -13.69
N ALA A 74 2.60 -3.98 -14.85
CA ALA A 74 4.02 -4.00 -15.18
C ALA A 74 4.38 -2.84 -16.13
N PHE A 75 5.68 -2.49 -16.18
CA PHE A 75 6.20 -1.47 -17.07
C PHE A 75 7.46 -2.00 -17.79
N GLU A 76 7.43 -2.01 -19.09
CA GLU A 76 8.56 -2.48 -19.90
C GLU A 76 8.58 -1.74 -21.25
N THR A 77 9.74 -1.33 -21.68
CA THR A 77 9.97 -0.68 -23.01
C THR A 77 9.01 0.49 -23.30
N GLY A 78 8.77 1.33 -22.28
CA GLY A 78 7.89 2.50 -22.40
C GLY A 78 6.38 2.17 -22.38
N LYS A 79 5.99 0.94 -22.10
CA LYS A 79 4.60 0.46 -22.09
C LYS A 79 4.17 -0.01 -20.72
N LEU A 80 2.91 0.28 -20.40
CA LEU A 80 2.25 -0.16 -19.19
C LEU A 80 1.36 -1.36 -19.49
N TRP A 81 1.55 -2.43 -18.74
CA TRP A 81 0.89 -3.70 -18.96
C TRP A 81 -0.01 -4.10 -17.79
N THR A 82 -1.16 -4.65 -18.12
CA THR A 82 -1.96 -5.48 -17.21
C THR A 82 -1.77 -6.92 -17.61
N LEU A 83 -1.40 -7.78 -16.64
CA LEU A 83 -1.19 -9.22 -16.87
C LEU A 83 -2.23 -10.03 -16.13
N CYS A 84 -2.68 -11.12 -16.73
CA CYS A 84 -3.43 -12.19 -16.10
C CYS A 84 -2.68 -13.51 -16.22
N ILE A 85 -2.52 -14.18 -15.08
CA ILE A 85 -1.72 -15.39 -14.94
C ILE A 85 -2.62 -16.51 -14.40
N ASP A 86 -2.49 -17.70 -14.93
CA ASP A 86 -3.13 -18.90 -14.39
C ASP A 86 -2.50 -19.25 -13.04
N ARG A 87 -3.32 -19.27 -12.00
CA ARG A 87 -2.86 -19.46 -10.62
C ARG A 87 -2.24 -20.84 -10.37
N ALA A 88 -2.77 -21.89 -11.03
CA ALA A 88 -2.30 -23.26 -10.80
C ALA A 88 -0.95 -23.54 -11.45
N THR A 89 -0.71 -22.98 -12.63
CA THR A 89 0.43 -23.33 -13.49
C THR A 89 1.48 -22.22 -13.60
N GLY A 90 1.13 -20.98 -13.24
CA GLY A 90 1.99 -19.82 -13.48
C GLY A 90 2.04 -19.38 -14.94
N LYS A 91 1.20 -19.91 -15.82
CA LYS A 91 1.17 -19.54 -17.24
C LYS A 91 0.51 -18.17 -17.42
N GLU A 92 1.14 -17.27 -18.18
CA GLU A 92 0.48 -16.04 -18.62
C GLU A 92 -0.67 -16.39 -19.58
N LEU A 93 -1.86 -15.91 -19.26
CA LEU A 93 -3.08 -16.12 -20.03
C LEU A 93 -3.31 -15.00 -21.02
N TRP A 94 -3.10 -13.79 -20.59
CA TRP A 94 -3.17 -12.61 -21.43
C TRP A 94 -2.40 -11.43 -20.80
N ARG A 95 -2.01 -10.50 -21.66
CA ARG A 95 -1.54 -9.17 -21.25
C ARG A 95 -2.18 -8.09 -22.13
N ARG A 96 -2.38 -6.91 -21.55
CA ARG A 96 -2.98 -5.75 -22.22
C ARG A 96 -2.13 -4.52 -22.00
N ASP A 97 -1.82 -3.85 -23.12
CA ASP A 97 -1.19 -2.52 -23.10
C ASP A 97 -2.23 -1.49 -22.64
N ALA A 98 -1.88 -0.67 -21.67
CA ALA A 98 -2.76 0.40 -21.20
C ALA A 98 -2.94 1.53 -22.22
N GLY A 99 -2.08 1.61 -23.23
CA GLY A 99 -2.16 2.62 -24.28
C GLY A 99 -1.92 4.05 -23.77
N ALA A 100 -1.02 4.21 -22.80
CA ALA A 100 -0.66 5.54 -22.30
C ALA A 100 0.17 6.30 -23.33
N GLU A 101 -0.22 7.53 -23.66
CA GLU A 101 0.51 8.39 -24.58
C GLU A 101 1.80 8.95 -23.97
N MET A 102 1.79 9.15 -22.65
CA MET A 102 2.92 9.65 -21.88
C MET A 102 3.02 8.87 -20.57
N ILE A 103 4.23 8.54 -20.17
CA ILE A 103 4.49 7.90 -18.87
C ILE A 103 4.70 8.99 -17.82
N GLU A 104 4.03 8.83 -16.66
CA GLU A 104 4.27 9.71 -15.51
C GLU A 104 5.74 9.70 -15.11
N ALA A 105 6.23 10.82 -14.58
CA ALA A 105 7.56 10.86 -13.99
C ALA A 105 7.65 9.90 -12.82
N PHE A 106 8.74 9.13 -12.74
CA PHE A 106 9.02 8.23 -11.64
C PHE A 106 10.51 8.13 -11.35
N MET A 107 10.85 7.94 -10.09
CA MET A 107 12.23 7.77 -9.65
C MET A 107 12.62 6.30 -9.73
N ALA A 108 13.45 5.93 -10.70
CA ALA A 108 13.94 4.56 -10.87
C ALA A 108 14.63 4.04 -9.60
N GLY A 109 14.32 2.79 -9.22
CA GLY A 109 14.84 2.18 -7.99
C GLY A 109 14.07 2.55 -6.70
N GLN A 110 13.21 3.56 -6.71
CA GLN A 110 12.31 3.91 -5.60
C GLN A 110 10.85 3.73 -5.98
N GLY A 111 10.41 4.34 -7.08
CA GLY A 111 9.08 4.23 -7.63
C GLY A 111 8.98 3.39 -8.90
N SER A 112 7.77 3.21 -9.38
CA SER A 112 7.45 2.53 -10.64
C SER A 112 6.12 3.06 -11.17
N PRO A 113 5.96 3.33 -12.48
CA PRO A 113 4.67 3.71 -13.05
C PRO A 113 3.67 2.54 -13.07
N ALA A 114 4.11 1.35 -12.64
CA ALA A 114 3.32 0.14 -12.43
C ALA A 114 3.41 -0.35 -10.97
N ALA A 115 3.33 0.58 -10.00
CA ALA A 115 3.30 0.26 -8.57
C ALA A 115 1.90 -0.08 -8.08
N SER A 116 0.87 0.48 -8.69
CA SER A 116 -0.51 0.28 -8.28
C SER A 116 -0.95 -1.18 -8.44
N THR A 117 -1.47 -1.76 -7.36
CA THR A 117 -1.98 -3.14 -7.34
C THR A 117 -3.40 -3.17 -7.92
N PRO A 118 -3.70 -4.11 -8.81
CA PRO A 118 -5.06 -4.34 -9.30
C PRO A 118 -6.05 -4.64 -8.18
N THR A 119 -7.34 -4.35 -8.42
CA THR A 119 -8.44 -4.79 -7.55
C THR A 119 -9.50 -5.51 -8.35
N THR A 120 -10.21 -6.47 -7.71
CA THR A 120 -11.25 -7.27 -8.39
C THR A 120 -12.41 -7.58 -7.45
N ASP A 121 -13.60 -7.75 -8.03
CA ASP A 121 -14.82 -8.23 -7.36
C ASP A 121 -15.24 -9.63 -7.83
N GLY A 122 -14.42 -10.29 -8.66
CA GLY A 122 -14.71 -11.60 -9.24
C GLY A 122 -15.37 -11.56 -10.62
N GLU A 123 -15.86 -10.41 -11.06
CA GLU A 123 -16.44 -10.18 -12.39
C GLU A 123 -15.50 -9.37 -13.28
N ARG A 124 -14.82 -8.39 -12.68
CA ARG A 124 -13.89 -7.48 -13.37
C ARG A 124 -12.61 -7.30 -12.58
N VAL A 125 -11.54 -6.95 -13.28
CA VAL A 125 -10.30 -6.46 -12.69
C VAL A 125 -10.12 -5.00 -13.08
N VAL A 126 -9.87 -4.15 -12.08
CA VAL A 126 -9.64 -2.72 -12.27
C VAL A 126 -8.18 -2.41 -11.94
N VAL A 127 -7.51 -1.70 -12.84
CA VAL A 127 -6.14 -1.25 -12.69
C VAL A 127 -6.09 0.28 -12.73
N TYR A 128 -5.11 0.85 -12.04
CA TYR A 128 -4.79 2.27 -12.11
C TYR A 128 -3.35 2.45 -12.58
N PHE A 129 -3.17 3.38 -13.51
CA PHE A 129 -1.87 3.91 -13.90
C PHE A 129 -1.92 5.43 -13.82
N GLY A 130 -0.99 6.03 -13.09
CA GLY A 130 -0.89 7.49 -13.00
C GLY A 130 -0.74 8.17 -14.36
N SER A 131 -0.24 7.42 -15.32
CA SER A 131 -0.01 7.87 -16.71
C SER A 131 -1.28 8.02 -17.54
N CYS A 132 -2.37 7.31 -17.23
CA CYS A 132 -3.57 7.31 -18.08
C CYS A 132 -4.92 7.12 -17.34
N GLY A 133 -4.91 6.85 -16.03
CA GLY A 133 -6.12 6.69 -15.24
C GLY A 133 -6.51 5.25 -14.94
N LEU A 134 -7.81 4.99 -14.86
CA LEU A 134 -8.39 3.70 -14.48
C LEU A 134 -8.87 2.93 -15.71
N ILE A 135 -8.63 1.62 -15.72
CA ILE A 135 -9.09 0.71 -16.77
C ILE A 135 -9.69 -0.53 -16.10
N ALA A 136 -10.86 -0.96 -16.58
CA ALA A 136 -11.45 -2.23 -16.16
C ALA A 136 -11.45 -3.23 -17.32
N TYR A 137 -11.10 -4.46 -17.00
CA TYR A 137 -11.17 -5.60 -17.90
C TYR A 137 -12.06 -6.68 -17.32
N ASP A 138 -12.71 -7.48 -18.16
CA ASP A 138 -13.23 -8.78 -17.75
C ASP A 138 -12.09 -9.80 -17.55
N PHE A 139 -12.40 -10.99 -17.05
CA PHE A 139 -11.38 -12.00 -16.79
C PHE A 139 -10.79 -12.64 -18.06
N SER A 140 -11.37 -12.38 -19.26
CA SER A 140 -10.80 -12.73 -20.56
C SER A 140 -9.80 -11.68 -21.08
N GLY A 141 -9.73 -10.53 -20.41
CA GLY A 141 -8.90 -9.39 -20.80
C GLY A 141 -9.56 -8.47 -21.81
N LYS A 142 -10.87 -8.56 -22.01
CA LYS A 142 -11.63 -7.57 -22.80
C LYS A 142 -11.80 -6.32 -21.95
N GLU A 143 -11.42 -5.16 -22.49
CA GLU A 143 -11.68 -3.86 -21.85
C GLU A 143 -13.19 -3.62 -21.75
N LEU A 144 -13.66 -3.35 -20.53
CA LEU A 144 -15.06 -3.04 -20.23
C LEU A 144 -15.30 -1.54 -20.28
N TRP A 145 -14.42 -0.78 -19.65
CA TRP A 145 -14.45 0.67 -19.64
C TRP A 145 -13.07 1.24 -19.29
N ARG A 146 -12.89 2.52 -19.62
CA ARG A 146 -11.75 3.35 -19.28
C ARG A 146 -12.21 4.69 -18.73
N HIS A 147 -11.60 5.13 -17.64
CA HIS A 147 -11.78 6.46 -17.08
C HIS A 147 -10.45 7.20 -17.12
N ALA A 148 -10.29 8.02 -18.17
CA ALA A 148 -9.08 8.78 -18.38
C ALA A 148 -8.90 9.83 -17.27
N LEU A 149 -7.67 9.95 -16.78
CA LEU A 149 -7.25 10.96 -15.83
C LEU A 149 -5.99 11.63 -16.36
N PRO A 150 -5.75 12.92 -16.05
CA PRO A 150 -4.49 13.57 -16.37
C PRO A 150 -3.29 12.78 -15.84
N VAL A 151 -2.14 12.87 -16.51
CA VAL A 151 -0.89 12.27 -16.03
C VAL A 151 -0.61 12.76 -14.61
N ALA A 152 -0.27 11.84 -13.73
CA ALA A 152 -0.04 12.16 -12.31
C ALA A 152 1.30 12.87 -12.15
N GLU A 153 1.28 14.00 -11.45
CA GLU A 153 2.48 14.71 -11.01
C GLU A 153 2.63 14.50 -9.49
N THR A 154 3.60 13.69 -9.09
CA THR A 154 3.85 13.37 -7.69
C THR A 154 5.02 14.17 -7.15
N ASN A 155 5.07 14.41 -5.84
CA ASN A 155 6.21 15.05 -5.23
C ASN A 155 7.48 14.20 -5.40
N ASN A 156 8.59 14.87 -5.69
CA ASN A 156 9.89 14.26 -5.98
C ASN A 156 9.84 13.22 -7.10
N ASP A 157 8.81 13.26 -7.96
CA ASP A 157 8.65 12.36 -9.09
C ASP A 157 8.79 10.86 -8.71
N PHE A 158 8.26 10.48 -7.53
CA PHE A 158 8.28 9.06 -7.11
C PHE A 158 7.36 8.18 -7.96
N GLY A 159 6.40 8.78 -8.66
CA GLY A 159 5.34 8.07 -9.36
C GLY A 159 4.16 7.73 -8.46
N SER A 160 3.09 7.22 -9.05
CA SER A 160 1.84 6.89 -8.34
C SER A 160 1.99 5.62 -7.50
N GLY A 161 1.78 5.72 -6.18
CA GLY A 161 1.91 4.58 -5.25
C GLY A 161 0.58 4.03 -4.74
N THR A 162 -0.52 4.76 -4.87
CA THR A 162 -1.84 4.33 -4.43
C THR A 162 -2.41 3.22 -5.31
N SER A 163 -3.30 2.41 -4.75
CA SER A 163 -4.05 1.38 -5.49
C SER A 163 -5.55 1.64 -5.42
N PRO A 164 -6.32 1.34 -6.47
CA PRO A 164 -7.76 1.41 -6.42
C PRO A 164 -8.33 0.33 -5.49
N ILE A 165 -9.51 0.58 -4.94
CA ILE A 165 -10.27 -0.42 -4.20
C ILE A 165 -11.68 -0.56 -4.78
N LEU A 166 -12.26 -1.74 -4.62
CA LEU A 166 -13.66 -2.03 -4.94
C LEU A 166 -14.44 -2.19 -3.62
N ALA A 167 -15.52 -1.44 -3.48
CA ALA A 167 -16.42 -1.50 -2.34
C ALA A 167 -17.84 -1.07 -2.73
N ASP A 168 -18.84 -1.86 -2.34
CA ASP A 168 -20.26 -1.56 -2.54
C ASP A 168 -20.60 -1.07 -3.97
N GLY A 169 -20.08 -1.78 -5.00
CA GLY A 169 -20.31 -1.44 -6.41
C GLY A 169 -19.55 -0.20 -6.90
N ARG A 170 -18.59 0.30 -6.13
CA ARG A 170 -17.77 1.47 -6.46
C ARG A 170 -16.30 1.11 -6.61
N VAL A 171 -15.64 1.71 -7.58
CA VAL A 171 -14.19 1.82 -7.66
C VAL A 171 -13.79 3.14 -7.02
N ILE A 172 -12.94 3.07 -6.00
CA ILE A 172 -12.48 4.25 -5.27
C ILE A 172 -10.98 4.39 -5.47
N LEU A 173 -10.54 5.62 -5.75
CA LEU A 173 -9.14 5.99 -5.93
C LEU A 173 -8.84 7.27 -5.15
N VAL A 174 -7.74 7.27 -4.39
CA VAL A 174 -7.13 8.46 -3.82
C VAL A 174 -5.99 8.90 -4.74
N ARG A 175 -5.97 10.17 -5.14
CA ARG A 175 -4.91 10.79 -5.94
C ARG A 175 -4.43 12.04 -5.21
N ASP A 176 -3.47 11.88 -4.29
CA ASP A 176 -2.84 13.00 -3.61
C ASP A 176 -1.58 13.40 -4.39
N LEU A 177 -1.67 14.47 -5.17
CA LEU A 177 -0.71 14.93 -6.17
C LEU A 177 -0.21 16.34 -5.84
N LYS A 178 0.80 16.84 -6.57
CA LYS A 178 1.26 18.24 -6.47
C LYS A 178 0.12 19.23 -6.67
N ALA A 179 -0.77 18.92 -7.61
CA ALA A 179 -1.97 19.71 -7.90
C ALA A 179 -3.17 18.76 -8.12
N ASP A 180 -4.38 19.26 -7.93
CA ASP A 180 -5.64 18.53 -8.14
C ASP A 180 -5.77 17.24 -7.31
N SER A 181 -5.24 17.27 -6.06
CA SER A 181 -5.43 16.17 -5.10
C SER A 181 -6.89 15.90 -4.85
N ALA A 182 -7.32 14.64 -4.96
CA ALA A 182 -8.71 14.25 -4.81
C ALA A 182 -8.87 12.79 -4.39
N VAL A 183 -10.00 12.48 -3.78
CA VAL A 183 -10.58 11.13 -3.74
C VAL A 183 -11.77 11.09 -4.67
N LEU A 184 -11.91 10.03 -5.44
CA LEU A 184 -13.00 9.84 -6.39
C LEU A 184 -13.57 8.44 -6.30
N ALA A 185 -14.88 8.33 -6.58
CA ALA A 185 -15.56 7.07 -6.74
C ALA A 185 -16.22 6.98 -8.12
N LEU A 186 -16.06 5.83 -8.76
CA LEU A 186 -16.68 5.47 -10.02
C LEU A 186 -17.65 4.32 -9.80
N ASP A 187 -18.70 4.28 -10.61
CA ASP A 187 -19.54 3.11 -10.74
C ASP A 187 -18.70 1.95 -11.30
N ALA A 188 -18.65 0.83 -10.61
CA ALA A 188 -17.75 -0.28 -10.94
C ALA A 188 -18.11 -0.95 -12.27
N VAL A 189 -19.40 -0.89 -12.69
CA VAL A 189 -19.87 -1.51 -13.91
C VAL A 189 -19.60 -0.66 -15.14
N THR A 190 -19.78 0.66 -15.02
CA THR A 190 -19.76 1.59 -16.16
C THR A 190 -18.54 2.48 -16.23
N GLY A 191 -17.75 2.61 -15.15
CA GLY A 191 -16.64 3.56 -15.04
C GLY A 191 -17.07 5.02 -14.94
N ARG A 192 -18.38 5.31 -14.83
CA ARG A 192 -18.90 6.67 -14.68
C ARG A 192 -18.59 7.21 -13.29
N GLN A 193 -18.05 8.43 -13.22
CA GLN A 193 -17.78 9.08 -11.95
C GLN A 193 -19.09 9.33 -11.18
N LEU A 194 -19.13 8.87 -9.95
CA LEU A 194 -20.24 9.08 -9.01
C LEU A 194 -20.03 10.36 -8.21
N TRP A 195 -18.82 10.52 -7.65
CA TRP A 195 -18.42 11.71 -6.91
C TRP A 195 -16.90 11.91 -6.96
N LYS A 196 -16.45 13.15 -6.76
CA LYS A 196 -15.04 13.54 -6.60
C LYS A 196 -14.95 14.61 -5.51
N ILE A 197 -14.10 14.40 -4.51
CA ILE A 197 -13.87 15.32 -3.40
C ILE A 197 -12.43 15.82 -3.45
N ALA A 198 -12.24 17.12 -3.52
CA ALA A 198 -10.93 17.76 -3.52
C ALA A 198 -10.23 17.58 -2.17
N ARG A 199 -8.92 17.39 -2.20
CA ARG A 199 -8.04 17.22 -1.03
C ARG A 199 -6.84 18.18 -1.10
N PRO A 200 -7.05 19.51 -1.20
CA PRO A 200 -6.00 20.47 -1.58
C PRO A 200 -4.85 20.56 -0.57
N THR A 201 -5.04 20.11 0.68
CA THR A 201 -3.99 20.12 1.72
C THR A 201 -3.23 18.79 1.81
N MET A 202 -3.49 17.83 0.91
CA MET A 202 -2.92 16.48 0.96
C MET A 202 -2.08 16.18 -0.27
N ALA A 203 -1.11 17.05 -0.55
CA ALA A 203 -0.32 17.01 -1.79
C ALA A 203 0.69 15.87 -1.89
N THR A 204 0.90 15.07 -0.84
CA THR A 204 1.91 14.00 -0.79
C THR A 204 1.35 12.77 -0.09
N GLY A 205 0.53 12.02 -0.79
CA GLY A 205 -0.02 10.78 -0.27
C GLY A 205 0.08 9.64 -1.29
N TYR A 206 0.63 8.52 -0.86
CA TYR A 206 0.75 7.28 -1.66
C TYR A 206 -0.09 6.15 -1.07
N SER A 207 -0.85 6.45 -0.02
CA SER A 207 -1.62 5.46 0.74
C SER A 207 -2.79 4.90 -0.06
N THR A 208 -3.00 3.59 0.02
CA THR A 208 -4.22 2.95 -0.46
C THR A 208 -5.29 3.06 0.62
N PRO A 209 -6.51 3.53 0.31
CA PRO A 209 -7.58 3.66 1.29
C PRO A 209 -8.15 2.30 1.69
N ILE A 210 -8.85 2.27 2.82
CA ILE A 210 -9.66 1.12 3.24
C ILE A 210 -11.10 1.54 3.50
N VAL A 211 -12.02 0.58 3.49
CA VAL A 211 -13.35 0.76 4.07
C VAL A 211 -13.32 0.18 5.47
N TRP A 212 -13.68 0.99 6.45
CA TRP A 212 -13.84 0.60 7.83
C TRP A 212 -15.32 0.48 8.18
N GLU A 213 -15.74 -0.69 8.57
CA GLU A 213 -17.11 -0.96 9.01
C GLU A 213 -17.12 -1.12 10.53
N HIS A 214 -17.94 -0.31 11.20
CA HIS A 214 -18.16 -0.35 12.63
C HIS A 214 -19.59 0.13 12.94
N ASP A 215 -20.24 -0.45 13.93
CA ASP A 215 -21.60 -0.07 14.38
C ASP A 215 -22.61 0.09 13.25
N GLY A 216 -22.48 -0.72 12.17
CA GLY A 216 -23.33 -0.65 10.99
C GLY A 216 -23.04 0.54 10.05
N VAL A 217 -21.98 1.31 10.31
CA VAL A 217 -21.54 2.42 9.47
C VAL A 217 -20.32 1.99 8.66
N LYS A 218 -20.31 2.33 7.35
CA LYS A 218 -19.15 2.15 6.47
C LYS A 218 -18.52 3.49 6.18
N GLU A 219 -17.24 3.61 6.48
CA GLU A 219 -16.43 4.80 6.25
C GLU A 219 -15.25 4.49 5.34
N LEU A 220 -15.03 5.37 4.37
CA LEU A 220 -13.81 5.35 3.57
C LEU A 220 -12.70 6.08 4.31
N ILE A 221 -11.66 5.38 4.69
CA ILE A 221 -10.50 5.94 5.40
C ILE A 221 -9.37 6.19 4.42
N ALA A 222 -8.96 7.44 4.28
CA ALA A 222 -7.94 7.87 3.33
C ALA A 222 -6.87 8.75 4.01
N PRO A 223 -5.71 8.19 4.39
CA PRO A 223 -4.55 8.98 4.79
C PRO A 223 -4.03 9.83 3.62
N GLY A 224 -3.44 10.96 3.95
CA GLY A 224 -2.74 11.86 3.03
C GLY A 224 -1.69 12.66 3.79
N GLY A 225 -1.07 13.65 3.16
CA GLY A 225 -0.10 14.50 3.85
C GLY A 225 -0.72 15.17 5.07
N LEU A 226 -0.03 15.08 6.23
CA LEU A 226 -0.37 15.71 7.50
C LEU A 226 -1.64 15.21 8.20
N ALA A 227 -2.52 14.45 7.54
CA ALA A 227 -3.78 14.03 8.13
C ALA A 227 -4.33 12.74 7.52
N MET A 228 -5.27 12.13 8.22
CA MET A 228 -6.11 11.04 7.75
C MET A 228 -7.57 11.48 7.87
N LYS A 229 -8.35 11.26 6.81
CA LYS A 229 -9.77 11.63 6.74
C LYS A 229 -10.64 10.41 6.55
N ALA A 230 -11.82 10.47 7.15
CA ALA A 230 -12.92 9.57 6.85
C ALA A 230 -13.97 10.27 6.00
N TYR A 231 -14.51 9.52 5.06
CA TYR A 231 -15.56 9.98 4.16
C TYR A 231 -16.73 9.00 4.18
N ASP A 232 -17.92 9.52 3.96
CA ASP A 232 -19.07 8.68 3.64
C ASP A 232 -18.81 7.94 2.32
N LEU A 233 -19.01 6.63 2.32
CA LEU A 233 -18.74 5.81 1.14
C LEU A 233 -19.73 6.11 0.01
N SER A 234 -20.94 6.59 0.32
CA SER A 234 -22.01 6.77 -0.65
C SER A 234 -21.84 8.04 -1.50
N ASP A 235 -21.42 9.15 -0.90
CA ASP A 235 -21.39 10.48 -1.54
C ASP A 235 -20.05 11.22 -1.39
N GLY A 236 -19.11 10.67 -0.58
CA GLY A 236 -17.79 11.26 -0.34
C GLY A 236 -17.81 12.41 0.70
N ALA A 237 -18.90 12.66 1.40
CA ALA A 237 -18.94 13.68 2.44
C ALA A 237 -17.89 13.39 3.55
N GLU A 238 -17.09 14.38 3.91
CA GLU A 238 -16.12 14.25 4.98
C GLU A 238 -16.84 14.08 6.33
N ARG A 239 -16.49 13.04 7.08
CA ARG A 239 -17.08 12.73 8.38
C ARG A 239 -16.22 13.23 9.53
N TRP A 240 -14.91 12.87 9.50
CA TRP A 240 -13.96 13.27 10.51
C TRP A 240 -12.52 13.33 9.96
N ILE A 241 -11.66 13.97 10.73
CA ILE A 241 -10.24 14.10 10.44
C ILE A 241 -9.40 13.82 11.70
N VAL A 242 -8.29 13.09 11.52
CA VAL A 242 -7.16 13.03 12.46
C VAL A 242 -6.00 13.78 11.84
N ARG A 243 -5.50 14.80 12.54
CA ARG A 243 -4.38 15.66 12.13
C ARG A 243 -3.06 15.19 12.74
N ASP A 244 -2.03 15.98 12.51
CA ASP A 244 -0.70 15.76 13.09
C ASP A 244 -0.09 14.42 12.70
N LEU A 245 -0.27 14.00 11.45
CA LEU A 245 0.37 12.85 10.84
C LEU A 245 1.60 13.26 10.04
N PRO A 246 2.46 12.34 9.58
CA PRO A 246 3.60 12.67 8.75
C PRO A 246 3.23 13.48 7.50
N ALA A 247 4.12 14.34 7.04
CA ALA A 247 3.91 15.14 5.84
C ALA A 247 3.81 14.28 4.58
N VAL A 248 4.48 13.12 4.55
CA VAL A 248 4.42 12.13 3.46
C VAL A 248 3.92 10.81 4.02
N ASN A 249 2.86 10.26 3.44
CA ASN A 249 2.25 9.01 3.89
C ASN A 249 2.19 7.98 2.77
N CYS A 250 2.84 6.82 2.99
CA CYS A 250 2.85 5.67 2.07
C CYS A 250 2.01 4.50 2.62
N ALA A 251 1.96 4.34 3.93
CA ALA A 251 1.29 3.24 4.59
C ALA A 251 -0.23 3.31 4.44
N SER A 252 -0.88 2.16 4.33
CA SER A 252 -2.33 2.03 4.44
C SER A 252 -2.73 1.76 5.88
N PRO A 253 -3.89 2.26 6.36
CA PRO A 253 -4.41 1.93 7.67
C PRO A 253 -4.88 0.48 7.74
N VAL A 254 -5.03 -0.04 8.96
CA VAL A 254 -5.71 -1.31 9.24
C VAL A 254 -6.74 -1.10 10.34
N ALA A 255 -7.84 -1.84 10.27
CA ALA A 255 -8.93 -1.74 11.25
C ALA A 255 -9.29 -3.11 11.81
N GLY A 256 -9.71 -3.13 13.07
CA GLY A 256 -10.23 -4.31 13.75
C GLY A 256 -10.44 -4.05 15.23
N ASN A 257 -11.29 -4.86 15.87
CA ASN A 257 -11.60 -4.75 17.29
C ASN A 257 -12.13 -3.37 17.73
N GLY A 258 -12.89 -2.69 16.85
CA GLY A 258 -13.44 -1.34 17.10
C GLY A 258 -12.42 -0.20 17.02
N MET A 259 -11.22 -0.47 16.49
CA MET A 259 -10.12 0.49 16.39
C MET A 259 -9.58 0.54 14.97
N LEU A 260 -9.03 1.69 14.61
CA LEU A 260 -8.28 1.96 13.40
C LEU A 260 -6.84 2.28 13.75
N TYR A 261 -5.88 1.67 13.05
CA TYR A 261 -4.44 1.88 13.30
C TYR A 261 -3.77 2.41 12.04
N PHE A 262 -2.96 3.44 12.21
CA PHE A 262 -2.17 4.01 11.15
C PHE A 262 -0.79 4.42 11.66
N ALA A 263 0.26 3.98 10.99
CA ALA A 263 1.62 4.41 11.27
C ALA A 263 2.24 5.04 10.03
N GLY A 264 3.00 6.10 10.25
CA GLY A 264 3.77 6.72 9.19
C GLY A 264 5.00 7.45 9.75
N TRP A 265 5.97 7.59 8.86
CA TRP A 265 7.20 8.34 9.08
C TRP A 265 7.56 9.08 7.80
N SER A 266 8.03 10.29 7.93
CA SER A 266 8.62 11.06 6.83
C SER A 266 9.91 11.72 7.29
N PRO A 267 10.87 11.97 6.38
CA PRO A 267 12.02 12.81 6.69
C PRO A 267 11.56 14.16 7.22
N ALA A 268 12.37 14.79 8.08
CA ALA A 268 12.07 16.08 8.69
C ALA A 268 10.79 16.16 9.54
N GLY A 269 10.11 15.05 9.84
CA GLY A 269 9.12 15.03 10.93
C GLY A 269 9.71 15.75 12.16
N ALA A 270 8.87 16.33 13.01
CA ALA A 270 9.24 17.35 14.01
C ALA A 270 10.54 17.08 14.81
N ASP A 271 10.93 15.82 14.93
CA ASP A 271 12.11 15.38 15.71
C ASP A 271 13.31 14.94 14.84
N ALA A 272 13.23 15.01 13.49
CA ALA A 272 14.31 14.58 12.61
C ALA A 272 15.20 15.78 12.24
N PRO A 273 16.52 15.72 12.48
CA PRO A 273 17.41 16.78 12.07
C PRO A 273 17.46 16.87 10.54
N MET A 274 17.21 18.04 10.00
CA MET A 274 17.38 18.35 8.59
C MET A 274 18.40 19.47 8.44
N PRO A 275 19.26 19.45 7.42
CA PRO A 275 20.19 20.54 7.16
C PRO A 275 19.43 21.85 6.96
N THR A 276 20.04 22.94 7.43
CA THR A 276 19.60 24.28 7.12
C THR A 276 20.00 24.66 5.71
N PHE A 277 19.45 25.74 5.16
CA PHE A 277 19.92 26.23 3.88
C PHE A 277 21.41 26.65 3.94
N ASP A 278 21.89 27.16 5.07
CA ASP A 278 23.32 27.49 5.29
C ASP A 278 24.21 26.22 5.24
N ASP A 279 23.68 25.05 5.60
CA ASP A 279 24.40 23.80 5.40
C ASP A 279 24.51 23.41 3.92
N LEU A 280 23.50 23.72 3.12
CA LEU A 280 23.53 23.51 1.67
C LEU A 280 24.51 24.49 0.98
N LEU A 281 24.57 25.74 1.45
CA LEU A 281 25.50 26.75 0.93
C LEU A 281 26.99 26.39 1.12
N LYS A 282 27.32 25.36 1.87
CA LYS A 282 28.69 24.82 1.91
C LYS A 282 29.10 24.19 0.54
N ALA A 283 28.13 23.89 -0.31
CA ALA A 283 28.34 23.38 -1.67
C ALA A 283 28.25 24.50 -2.75
N ASP A 284 27.87 25.72 -2.36
CA ASP A 284 27.85 26.91 -3.24
C ASP A 284 29.28 27.28 -3.62
N ALA A 285 29.71 26.89 -4.80
CA ALA A 285 31.08 27.06 -5.25
C ALA A 285 31.37 28.45 -5.85
N ASN A 286 30.32 29.13 -6.33
CA ASN A 286 30.44 30.41 -6.98
C ASN A 286 30.12 31.62 -6.05
N GLY A 287 29.54 31.32 -4.85
CA GLY A 287 29.21 32.32 -3.85
C GLY A 287 28.00 33.19 -4.17
N ASP A 288 27.08 32.69 -5.02
CA ASP A 288 25.91 33.46 -5.46
C ASP A 288 24.71 33.34 -4.48
N GLY A 289 24.85 32.55 -3.43
CA GLY A 289 23.84 32.37 -2.38
C GLY A 289 22.66 31.46 -2.80
N LYS A 290 22.82 30.66 -3.84
CA LYS A 290 21.86 29.70 -4.36
C LYS A 290 22.56 28.35 -4.57
N ILE A 291 21.77 27.31 -4.82
CA ILE A 291 22.30 25.99 -5.15
C ILE A 291 21.86 25.63 -6.58
N SER A 292 22.81 25.59 -7.51
CA SER A 292 22.60 25.08 -8.86
C SER A 292 22.50 23.55 -8.89
N LYS A 293 22.04 22.99 -10.01
CA LYS A 293 22.00 21.54 -10.20
C LYS A 293 23.37 20.88 -10.03
N ALA A 294 24.45 21.51 -10.53
CA ALA A 294 25.80 20.99 -10.41
C ALA A 294 26.28 20.95 -8.94
N GLU A 295 25.98 21.99 -8.17
CA GLU A 295 26.34 22.09 -6.75
C GLU A 295 25.52 21.12 -5.89
N SER A 296 24.27 20.84 -6.29
CA SER A 296 23.38 19.90 -5.59
C SER A 296 23.92 18.47 -5.56
N GLU A 297 24.77 18.07 -6.52
CA GLU A 297 25.35 16.72 -6.61
C GLU A 297 26.17 16.29 -5.38
N ASN A 298 26.68 17.27 -4.61
CA ASN A 298 27.43 17.06 -3.37
C ASN A 298 26.59 17.30 -2.11
N THR A 299 25.26 17.38 -2.24
CA THR A 299 24.34 17.62 -1.14
C THR A 299 23.30 16.51 -1.06
N MET A 300 22.41 16.59 -0.07
CA MET A 300 21.24 15.71 0.01
C MET A 300 20.22 15.96 -1.12
N LEU A 301 20.35 17.01 -1.89
CA LEU A 301 19.51 17.31 -3.06
C LEU A 301 19.91 16.51 -4.30
N LYS A 302 20.97 15.71 -4.25
CA LYS A 302 21.33 14.83 -5.35
C LYS A 302 20.17 13.92 -5.73
N GLY A 303 19.73 14.01 -6.99
CA GLY A 303 18.55 13.31 -7.51
C GLY A 303 17.19 13.93 -7.10
N PHE A 304 17.20 15.00 -6.32
CA PHE A 304 15.99 15.70 -5.87
C PHE A 304 15.99 17.19 -6.27
N PHE A 305 16.89 17.59 -7.19
CA PHE A 305 17.02 18.99 -7.57
C PHE A 305 15.76 19.50 -8.27
N GLU A 306 15.38 18.89 -9.40
CA GLU A 306 14.27 19.35 -10.23
C GLU A 306 12.92 19.44 -9.51
N PRO A 307 12.53 18.46 -8.68
CA PRO A 307 11.28 18.57 -7.91
C PRO A 307 11.26 19.71 -6.90
N ASN A 308 12.42 20.18 -6.43
CA ASN A 308 12.55 21.23 -5.42
C ASN A 308 12.88 22.60 -6.00
N ASP A 309 13.31 22.70 -7.25
CA ASP A 309 13.33 23.93 -8.04
C ASP A 309 11.89 24.22 -8.52
N THR A 310 11.11 24.86 -7.64
CA THR A 310 9.65 24.98 -7.82
C THR A 310 9.29 26.03 -8.86
N ASN A 311 10.12 27.06 -9.05
CA ASN A 311 9.95 28.12 -10.03
C ASN A 311 10.62 27.80 -11.37
N LYS A 312 11.42 26.70 -11.45
CA LYS A 312 12.16 26.21 -12.62
C LYS A 312 13.17 27.23 -13.18
N ASP A 313 13.80 27.99 -12.29
CA ASP A 313 14.83 28.98 -12.69
C ASP A 313 16.24 28.36 -12.74
N GLY A 314 16.39 27.06 -12.41
CA GLY A 314 17.66 26.35 -12.45
C GLY A 314 18.46 26.44 -11.15
N PHE A 315 17.86 26.97 -10.09
CA PHE A 315 18.46 27.11 -8.77
C PHE A 315 17.49 26.70 -7.66
N ILE A 316 18.00 26.22 -6.56
CA ILE A 316 17.26 26.11 -5.31
C ILE A 316 17.67 27.27 -4.42
N THR A 317 16.68 28.08 -4.06
CA THR A 317 16.82 29.24 -3.21
C THR A 317 16.52 28.93 -1.74
N ARG A 318 16.87 29.86 -0.84
CA ARG A 318 16.51 29.74 0.58
C ARG A 318 14.99 29.62 0.77
N ASP A 319 14.22 30.41 0.05
CA ASP A 319 12.76 30.44 0.19
C ASP A 319 12.13 29.08 -0.19
N GLU A 320 12.60 28.46 -1.26
CA GLU A 320 12.14 27.13 -1.70
C GLU A 320 12.52 26.04 -0.70
N TRP A 321 13.77 26.08 -0.20
CA TRP A 321 14.22 25.15 0.82
C TRP A 321 13.45 25.28 2.13
N ASP A 322 13.31 26.50 2.65
CA ASP A 322 12.63 26.78 3.92
C ASP A 322 11.14 26.46 3.82
N ALA A 323 10.50 26.66 2.68
CA ALA A 323 9.12 26.24 2.42
C ALA A 323 8.97 24.70 2.48
N LEU A 324 9.87 23.97 1.81
CA LEU A 324 9.89 22.50 1.85
C LEU A 324 10.09 22.00 3.29
N ILE A 325 11.10 22.50 3.98
CA ILE A 325 11.42 22.08 5.35
C ILE A 325 10.29 22.44 6.31
N GLY A 326 9.69 23.63 6.16
CA GLY A 326 8.53 24.06 6.93
C GLY A 326 7.34 23.11 6.79
N TYR A 327 7.02 22.71 5.54
CA TYR A 327 5.98 21.71 5.27
C TYR A 327 6.30 20.36 5.94
N LEU A 328 7.50 19.84 5.72
CA LEU A 328 7.91 18.54 6.28
C LEU A 328 7.92 18.55 7.81
N LYS A 329 8.37 19.62 8.44
CA LYS A 329 8.39 19.77 9.91
C LYS A 329 7.01 20.00 10.53
N SER A 330 6.00 20.38 9.76
CA SER A 330 4.64 20.53 10.28
C SER A 330 3.97 19.18 10.57
N GLY A 331 4.51 18.07 10.04
CA GLY A 331 4.04 16.73 10.32
C GLY A 331 4.68 16.10 11.56
N LYS A 332 3.98 15.15 12.17
CA LYS A 332 4.46 14.33 13.29
C LYS A 332 4.56 12.86 12.89
N ASN A 333 5.74 12.29 13.08
CA ASN A 333 5.95 10.86 12.89
C ASN A 333 5.31 10.08 14.05
N ARG A 334 4.29 9.27 13.77
CA ARG A 334 3.56 8.54 14.82
C ARG A 334 2.78 7.32 14.28
N LEU A 335 2.61 6.33 15.13
CA LEU A 335 1.56 5.35 15.06
C LEU A 335 0.42 5.81 15.95
N VAL A 336 -0.80 5.82 15.44
CA VAL A 336 -2.00 6.15 16.20
C VAL A 336 -3.00 5.00 16.18
N ALA A 337 -3.70 4.82 17.29
CA ALA A 337 -4.88 3.98 17.40
C ALA A 337 -6.10 4.90 17.60
N VAL A 338 -7.05 4.85 16.69
CA VAL A 338 -8.22 5.73 16.64
C VAL A 338 -9.48 4.94 16.94
N LYS A 339 -10.28 5.38 17.91
CA LYS A 339 -11.58 4.80 18.25
C LYS A 339 -12.59 5.08 17.14
N ALA A 340 -13.56 4.19 16.98
CA ALA A 340 -14.69 4.38 16.10
C ALA A 340 -15.59 5.54 16.52
N GLY A 341 -16.33 6.11 15.54
CA GLY A 341 -17.26 7.20 15.74
C GLY A 341 -16.62 8.58 15.66
N GLY A 342 -17.37 9.59 16.11
CA GLY A 342 -16.94 10.99 16.08
C GLY A 342 -17.32 11.73 14.80
N SER A 343 -17.11 13.04 14.81
CA SER A 343 -17.32 13.93 13.65
C SER A 343 -16.41 15.16 13.77
N GLY A 344 -16.06 15.76 12.63
CA GLY A 344 -15.13 16.88 12.58
C GLY A 344 -13.71 16.49 13.00
N ASP A 345 -13.00 17.33 13.72
CA ASP A 345 -11.63 17.05 14.19
C ASP A 345 -11.67 16.14 15.42
N VAL A 346 -11.23 14.90 15.24
CA VAL A 346 -11.23 13.87 16.30
C VAL A 346 -9.83 13.59 16.86
N THR A 347 -8.83 14.41 16.53
CA THR A 347 -7.43 14.20 16.90
C THR A 347 -7.24 14.03 18.41
N GLU A 348 -7.82 14.91 19.21
CA GLU A 348 -7.67 14.91 20.68
C GLU A 348 -8.68 13.99 21.38
N THR A 349 -9.80 13.66 20.74
CA THR A 349 -10.90 12.93 21.39
C THR A 349 -10.92 11.43 21.09
N HIS A 350 -10.45 11.01 19.94
CA HIS A 350 -10.54 9.60 19.50
C HIS A 350 -9.20 8.89 19.38
N VAL A 351 -8.06 9.59 19.40
CA VAL A 351 -6.75 8.91 19.49
C VAL A 351 -6.62 8.30 20.89
N ALA A 352 -6.71 6.97 20.97
CA ALA A 352 -6.68 6.24 22.23
C ALA A 352 -5.26 6.12 22.79
N TRP A 353 -4.28 5.88 21.92
CA TRP A 353 -2.86 5.80 22.24
C TRP A 353 -2.01 6.06 20.98
N GLU A 354 -0.74 6.39 21.18
CA GLU A 354 0.22 6.62 20.12
C GLU A 354 1.61 6.07 20.45
N LYS A 355 2.43 5.86 19.39
CA LYS A 355 3.87 5.56 19.47
C LYS A 355 4.63 6.48 18.52
N LYS A 356 5.86 6.86 18.92
CA LYS A 356 6.71 7.82 18.18
C LYS A 356 8.03 7.21 17.70
N LYS A 357 8.31 5.94 18.05
CA LYS A 357 9.55 5.25 17.72
C LYS A 357 9.30 4.01 16.87
N GLY A 358 10.31 3.55 16.17
CA GLY A 358 10.25 2.31 15.39
C GLY A 358 9.31 2.36 14.18
N LEU A 359 8.93 3.56 13.71
CA LEU A 359 7.89 3.77 12.71
C LEU A 359 8.37 3.40 11.30
N PRO A 360 7.51 2.78 10.49
CA PRO A 360 7.80 2.48 9.09
C PRO A 360 7.66 3.72 8.21
N TYR A 361 8.48 3.79 7.14
CA TYR A 361 8.33 4.82 6.10
C TYR A 361 7.29 4.38 5.05
N VAL A 362 7.49 3.23 4.42
CA VAL A 362 6.62 2.73 3.35
C VAL A 362 5.69 1.61 3.82
N PRO A 363 6.15 0.58 4.57
CA PRO A 363 5.29 -0.54 4.93
C PRO A 363 4.11 -0.14 5.80
N SER A 364 2.96 -0.73 5.52
CA SER A 364 1.78 -0.60 6.39
C SER A 364 1.93 -1.46 7.65
N THR A 365 1.28 -1.07 8.72
CA THR A 365 1.14 -1.91 9.94
C THR A 365 0.31 -3.15 9.66
N LEU A 366 0.49 -4.19 10.48
CA LEU A 366 -0.30 -5.41 10.45
C LEU A 366 -0.99 -5.59 11.79
N LEU A 367 -2.32 -5.64 11.79
CA LEU A 367 -3.12 -6.06 12.95
C LEU A 367 -3.32 -7.57 12.87
N TYR A 368 -2.75 -8.30 13.81
CA TYR A 368 -2.85 -9.75 13.82
C TYR A 368 -2.83 -10.32 15.23
N ARG A 369 -3.81 -11.19 15.56
CA ARG A 369 -3.94 -11.84 16.88
C ARG A 369 -3.88 -10.85 18.06
N GLY A 370 -4.57 -9.73 17.94
CA GLY A 370 -4.65 -8.71 19.01
C GLY A 370 -3.40 -7.83 19.15
N ASN A 371 -2.44 -7.94 18.23
CA ASN A 371 -1.21 -7.14 18.23
C ASN A 371 -1.06 -6.34 16.95
N ILE A 372 -0.37 -5.20 17.05
CA ILE A 372 0.10 -4.38 15.94
C ILE A 372 1.57 -4.70 15.69
N PHE A 373 1.87 -5.22 14.51
CA PHE A 373 3.22 -5.48 14.05
C PHE A 373 3.66 -4.43 13.05
N MET A 374 4.89 -3.96 13.17
CA MET A 374 5.55 -3.04 12.24
C MET A 374 6.93 -3.53 11.88
N VAL A 375 7.35 -3.24 10.67
CA VAL A 375 8.74 -3.40 10.22
C VAL A 375 9.21 -2.13 9.54
N LYS A 376 10.42 -1.68 9.83
CA LYS A 376 11.04 -0.52 9.21
C LYS A 376 12.37 -0.88 8.55
N ASP A 377 12.96 0.08 7.86
CA ASP A 377 14.27 -0.05 7.24
C ASP A 377 15.33 -0.61 8.21
N GLY A 378 16.23 -1.43 7.66
CA GLY A 378 17.18 -2.22 8.43
C GLY A 378 16.59 -3.52 8.98
N GLY A 379 15.35 -3.89 8.60
CA GLY A 379 14.67 -5.09 9.08
C GLY A 379 14.43 -5.06 10.58
N LEU A 380 14.04 -3.89 11.11
CA LEU A 380 13.75 -3.68 12.53
C LEU A 380 12.25 -3.84 12.77
N ALA A 381 11.87 -4.84 13.57
CA ALA A 381 10.48 -5.15 13.89
C ALA A 381 10.07 -4.63 15.26
N SER A 382 8.83 -4.17 15.36
CA SER A 382 8.18 -3.78 16.62
C SER A 382 6.80 -4.40 16.73
N CYS A 383 6.37 -4.69 17.96
CA CYS A 383 5.07 -5.25 18.26
C CYS A 383 4.47 -4.58 19.49
N PHE A 384 3.19 -4.24 19.39
CA PHE A 384 2.43 -3.59 20.46
C PHE A 384 1.09 -4.31 20.62
N ASP A 385 0.60 -4.38 21.85
CA ASP A 385 -0.78 -4.77 22.11
C ASP A 385 -1.74 -3.79 21.43
N ALA A 386 -2.66 -4.29 20.64
CA ALA A 386 -3.54 -3.44 19.84
C ALA A 386 -4.51 -2.60 20.68
N ALA A 387 -5.02 -3.12 21.78
CA ALA A 387 -5.99 -2.44 22.62
C ALA A 387 -5.35 -1.32 23.45
N THR A 388 -4.16 -1.57 24.01
CA THR A 388 -3.53 -0.72 25.02
C THR A 388 -2.33 0.07 24.51
N GLY A 389 -1.72 -0.37 23.40
CA GLY A 389 -0.44 0.13 22.93
C GLY A 389 0.75 -0.36 23.76
N GLU A 390 0.58 -1.30 24.70
CA GLU A 390 1.69 -1.86 25.48
C GLU A 390 2.74 -2.46 24.54
N THR A 391 4.01 -2.14 24.79
CA THR A 391 5.13 -2.63 23.97
C THR A 391 5.44 -4.07 24.32
N LYS A 392 5.32 -4.99 23.35
CA LYS A 392 5.78 -6.38 23.47
C LYS A 392 7.28 -6.47 23.14
N TYR A 393 7.67 -5.88 22.01
CA TYR A 393 9.08 -5.64 21.66
C TYR A 393 9.19 -4.43 20.73
N GLU A 394 10.36 -3.80 20.71
CA GLU A 394 10.63 -2.62 19.90
C GLU A 394 11.98 -2.74 19.18
N GLN A 395 11.97 -2.50 17.86
CA GLN A 395 13.14 -2.44 16.99
C GLN A 395 14.06 -3.67 17.07
N GLN A 396 13.50 -4.87 17.22
CA GLN A 396 14.28 -6.12 17.18
C GLN A 396 14.74 -6.41 15.75
N ARG A 397 16.02 -6.79 15.60
CA ARG A 397 16.65 -7.10 14.31
C ARG A 397 16.18 -8.45 13.79
N LEU A 398 15.68 -8.47 12.55
CA LEU A 398 15.26 -9.70 11.87
C LEU A 398 16.36 -10.30 10.97
N GLY A 399 17.48 -9.61 10.76
CA GLY A 399 18.49 -9.98 9.74
C GLY A 399 18.03 -9.74 8.31
N LEU A 400 17.22 -8.69 8.12
CA LEU A 400 16.72 -8.20 6.82
C LEU A 400 17.32 -6.81 6.59
N GLU A 401 18.62 -6.71 6.40
CA GLU A 401 19.30 -5.43 6.16
C GLU A 401 18.80 -4.79 4.86
N GLY A 402 18.75 -3.46 4.83
CA GLY A 402 18.28 -2.66 3.70
C GLY A 402 16.88 -2.09 3.90
N SER A 403 16.38 -1.42 2.87
CA SER A 403 15.07 -0.76 2.93
C SER A 403 13.92 -1.76 2.76
N VAL A 404 12.83 -1.52 3.47
CA VAL A 404 11.62 -2.33 3.45
C VAL A 404 10.48 -1.50 2.85
N TYR A 405 9.93 -1.95 1.71
CA TYR A 405 8.77 -1.32 1.07
C TYR A 405 7.53 -2.21 1.16
N ALA A 406 7.72 -3.52 1.02
CA ALA A 406 6.65 -4.49 1.17
C ALA A 406 6.06 -4.49 2.58
N SER A 407 4.75 -4.47 2.69
CA SER A 407 4.07 -4.62 3.98
C SER A 407 4.13 -6.06 4.48
N PRO A 408 4.17 -6.29 5.80
CA PRO A 408 4.04 -7.63 6.35
C PRO A 408 2.67 -8.23 6.04
N VAL A 409 2.63 -9.55 5.82
CA VAL A 409 1.39 -10.32 5.69
C VAL A 409 1.43 -11.52 6.64
N ALA A 410 0.26 -12.00 7.09
CA ALA A 410 0.19 -13.07 8.07
C ALA A 410 -0.81 -14.16 7.71
N ALA A 411 -0.50 -15.37 8.14
CA ALA A 411 -1.42 -16.52 8.16
C ALA A 411 -0.96 -17.54 9.20
N ASN A 412 -1.90 -18.24 9.83
CA ASN A 412 -1.69 -19.36 10.77
C ASN A 412 -0.59 -19.15 11.83
N GLY A 413 -0.48 -17.93 12.37
CA GLY A 413 0.50 -17.63 13.43
C GLY A 413 1.88 -17.21 12.92
N TYR A 414 2.06 -17.08 11.61
CA TYR A 414 3.29 -16.65 10.99
C TYR A 414 3.13 -15.27 10.32
N ILE A 415 4.21 -14.50 10.31
CA ILE A 415 4.30 -13.23 9.60
C ILE A 415 5.43 -13.35 8.57
N TYR A 416 5.12 -12.95 7.34
CA TYR A 416 6.01 -13.00 6.19
C TYR A 416 6.47 -11.59 5.84
N LEU A 417 7.77 -11.45 5.65
CA LEU A 417 8.46 -10.19 5.42
C LEU A 417 9.43 -10.33 4.25
N VAL A 418 9.49 -9.31 3.41
CA VAL A 418 10.46 -9.22 2.30
C VAL A 418 10.97 -7.78 2.20
N ASN A 419 12.13 -7.56 1.57
CA ASN A 419 12.73 -6.23 1.45
C ASN A 419 13.30 -5.94 0.06
N LEU A 420 13.74 -4.70 -0.16
CA LEU A 420 14.30 -4.26 -1.45
C LEU A 420 15.62 -4.95 -1.82
N SER A 421 16.35 -5.51 -0.85
CA SER A 421 17.57 -6.27 -1.13
C SER A 421 17.27 -7.73 -1.51
N GLY A 422 16.02 -8.12 -1.69
CA GLY A 422 15.61 -9.48 -2.02
C GLY A 422 15.66 -10.46 -0.86
N LYS A 423 15.83 -9.97 0.37
CA LYS A 423 15.79 -10.80 1.57
C LYS A 423 14.37 -11.04 2.03
N ALA A 424 14.13 -12.23 2.56
CA ALA A 424 12.84 -12.62 3.11
C ALA A 424 13.01 -13.28 4.48
N ALA A 425 11.99 -13.15 5.32
CA ALA A 425 11.93 -13.86 6.60
C ALA A 425 10.50 -14.30 6.92
N THR A 426 10.40 -15.41 7.67
CA THR A 426 9.19 -15.83 8.38
C THR A 426 9.46 -15.69 9.87
N ILE A 427 8.57 -15.00 10.58
CA ILE A 427 8.62 -14.89 12.04
C ILE A 427 7.35 -15.48 12.66
N VAL A 428 7.44 -15.93 13.89
CA VAL A 428 6.28 -16.34 14.69
C VAL A 428 5.58 -15.07 15.19
N ALA A 429 4.25 -14.99 15.01
CA ALA A 429 3.47 -13.90 15.58
C ALA A 429 3.30 -14.11 17.09
N GLY A 430 3.96 -13.29 17.90
CA GLY A 430 3.95 -13.41 19.36
C GLY A 430 4.65 -12.22 20.02
N ASP A 431 4.96 -12.38 21.31
CA ASP A 431 5.56 -11.34 22.15
C ASP A 431 7.09 -11.19 21.94
N LYS A 432 7.66 -11.92 20.97
CA LYS A 432 9.06 -11.85 20.52
C LYS A 432 9.12 -11.94 19.01
N ALA A 433 10.14 -11.35 18.42
CA ALA A 433 10.40 -11.44 16.99
C ALA A 433 11.20 -12.71 16.64
N ASP A 434 10.62 -13.88 16.89
CA ASP A 434 11.28 -15.17 16.66
C ASP A 434 11.34 -15.47 15.17
N VAL A 435 12.51 -15.29 14.57
CA VAL A 435 12.78 -15.57 13.15
C VAL A 435 13.04 -17.06 12.98
N ILE A 436 12.16 -17.75 12.28
CA ILE A 436 12.24 -19.21 12.07
C ILE A 436 12.73 -19.58 10.66
N TRP A 437 12.67 -18.65 9.71
CA TRP A 437 13.17 -18.87 8.35
C TRP A 437 13.71 -17.57 7.74
N ARG A 438 14.73 -17.71 6.87
CA ARG A 438 15.25 -16.64 6.02
C ARG A 438 15.55 -17.18 4.63
N ALA A 439 15.37 -16.32 3.61
CA ALA A 439 15.73 -16.60 2.23
C ALA A 439 16.32 -15.37 1.56
N ASP A 440 17.03 -15.62 0.47
CA ASP A 440 17.58 -14.60 -0.44
C ASP A 440 17.13 -14.89 -1.86
N PHE A 441 16.42 -13.94 -2.46
CA PHE A 441 15.94 -14.04 -3.83
C PHE A 441 16.97 -13.53 -4.85
N GLY A 442 18.01 -12.82 -4.39
CA GLY A 442 19.03 -12.21 -5.25
C GLY A 442 18.49 -11.13 -6.19
N GLU A 443 17.26 -10.66 -5.93
CA GLU A 443 16.56 -9.71 -6.77
C GLU A 443 15.60 -8.85 -5.91
N ARG A 444 15.47 -7.58 -6.25
CA ARG A 444 14.66 -6.60 -5.51
C ARG A 444 13.21 -7.08 -5.33
N ILE A 445 12.66 -6.88 -4.12
CA ILE A 445 11.26 -7.16 -3.79
C ILE A 445 10.64 -5.91 -3.16
N ALA A 446 9.80 -5.21 -3.92
CA ALA A 446 9.01 -4.07 -3.43
C ALA A 446 7.54 -4.44 -3.21
N ALA A 447 7.05 -5.46 -3.92
CA ALA A 447 5.67 -5.92 -3.86
C ALA A 447 5.36 -6.63 -2.53
N THR A 448 4.24 -6.29 -1.92
CA THR A 448 3.70 -7.02 -0.76
C THR A 448 3.26 -8.42 -1.19
N PRO A 449 3.67 -9.49 -0.49
CA PRO A 449 3.23 -10.84 -0.79
C PRO A 449 1.72 -11.04 -0.67
N ALA A 450 1.18 -12.09 -1.31
CA ALA A 450 -0.20 -12.54 -1.16
C ALA A 450 -0.24 -14.00 -0.68
N ILE A 451 -1.25 -14.37 0.11
CA ILE A 451 -1.43 -15.74 0.59
C ILE A 451 -2.86 -16.18 0.28
N VAL A 452 -3.00 -17.31 -0.44
CA VAL A 452 -4.30 -17.87 -0.83
C VAL A 452 -4.20 -19.40 -0.85
N ASP A 453 -5.11 -20.11 -0.17
CA ASP A 453 -5.19 -21.59 -0.16
C ASP A 453 -3.82 -22.25 0.09
N ASP A 454 -3.17 -21.90 1.18
CA ASP A 454 -1.86 -22.42 1.57
C ASP A 454 -0.73 -22.15 0.55
N THR A 455 -0.92 -21.21 -0.35
CA THR A 455 0.08 -20.78 -1.32
C THR A 455 0.50 -19.36 -1.07
N LEU A 456 1.81 -19.13 -0.90
CA LEU A 456 2.41 -17.80 -0.78
C LEU A 456 2.90 -17.35 -2.16
N TYR A 457 2.48 -16.18 -2.58
CA TYR A 457 2.93 -15.54 -3.83
C TYR A 457 3.87 -14.39 -3.51
N VAL A 458 5.06 -14.42 -4.09
CA VAL A 458 6.09 -13.37 -3.95
C VAL A 458 6.47 -12.88 -5.33
N ARG A 459 6.32 -11.58 -5.56
CA ARG A 459 6.78 -10.92 -6.77
C ARG A 459 8.10 -10.22 -6.50
N THR A 460 9.14 -10.61 -7.20
CA THR A 460 10.37 -9.85 -7.36
C THR A 460 10.22 -8.85 -8.51
N GLU A 461 11.23 -8.08 -8.82
CA GLU A 461 11.17 -7.10 -9.91
C GLU A 461 10.82 -7.75 -11.27
N THR A 462 11.42 -8.91 -11.58
CA THR A 462 11.25 -9.58 -12.88
C THR A 462 10.65 -11.00 -12.80
N LYS A 463 10.21 -11.45 -11.63
CA LYS A 463 9.63 -12.80 -11.46
C LYS A 463 8.43 -12.80 -10.50
N LEU A 464 7.50 -13.70 -10.75
CA LEU A 464 6.47 -14.11 -9.82
C LEU A 464 6.72 -15.55 -9.38
N PHE A 465 6.73 -15.81 -8.09
CA PHE A 465 6.86 -17.12 -7.49
C PHE A 465 5.58 -17.51 -6.77
N ALA A 466 5.21 -18.80 -6.86
CA ALA A 466 4.25 -19.44 -5.97
C ALA A 466 4.99 -20.48 -5.12
N PHE A 467 4.75 -20.44 -3.81
CA PHE A 467 5.33 -21.37 -2.84
C PHE A 467 4.23 -22.13 -2.13
N LYS A 468 4.38 -23.44 -2.01
CA LYS A 468 3.48 -24.31 -1.26
C LYS A 468 4.28 -25.37 -0.52
N GLN A 469 3.91 -25.63 0.74
CA GLN A 469 4.53 -26.72 1.49
C GLN A 469 4.38 -28.03 0.72
N ALA A 470 5.47 -28.76 0.52
CA ALA A 470 5.39 -30.12 -0.02
C ALA A 470 4.58 -30.99 0.95
N LYS A 471 3.74 -31.87 0.37
CA LYS A 471 2.94 -32.84 1.16
C LYS A 471 3.81 -33.87 1.84
#